data_28e59b7cc3165eb7a1a92c5a9426bd41
#
_entry.id   28e59b7cc3165eb7a1a92c5a9426bd41
#
_cell.length_a   1.000
_cell.length_b   1.000
_cell.length_c   1.000
_cell.angle_alpha   90.00
_cell.angle_beta   90.00
_cell.angle_gamma   90.00
#
_symmetry.space_group_name_H-M   'P 1'
#
loop_
_entity.id
_entity.type
_entity.pdbx_description
1 polymer ?
#
loop_
_entity_poly.entity_id
_entity_poly.type
_entity_poly.pdbx_seq_one_letter_code
_entity_poly.pdbx_strand_id
1 'polypeptide(L)' 'MDEFFVVDRVENNIAVLECPDGKFLNVEVDSLPFKVREGNVLLKQSDGTFTLSNDEEKKRKAQAYSLQEKNFGNR' A
#
# COMPACT_ATOMS: atom_id res chain seq x y z
N MET A 1 -9.07 -11.58 9.60
CA MET A 1 -8.75 -11.46 8.17
C MET A 1 -7.77 -10.32 7.95
N ASP A 2 -6.83 -10.52 7.05
CA ASP A 2 -5.82 -9.50 6.79
C ASP A 2 -6.40 -8.42 5.90
N GLU A 3 -6.23 -7.18 6.32
CA GLU A 3 -6.64 -6.03 5.52
C GLU A 3 -5.38 -5.28 5.08
N PHE A 4 -5.22 -5.14 3.77
CA PHE A 4 -4.08 -4.44 3.21
C PHE A 4 -4.49 -3.06 2.73
N PHE A 5 -3.66 -2.08 3.05
CA PHE A 5 -3.85 -0.69 2.66
C PHE A 5 -2.66 -0.26 1.82
N VAL A 6 -2.90 0.51 0.78
CA VAL A 6 -1.84 0.97 -0.10
C VAL A 6 -1.63 2.46 0.12
N VAL A 7 -0.38 2.87 0.27
CA VAL A 7 -0.06 4.30 0.38
C VAL A 7 -0.18 4.93 -0.99
N ASP A 8 -1.22 5.72 -1.20
CA ASP A 8 -1.45 6.41 -2.46
C ASP A 8 -0.46 7.57 -2.63
N ARG A 9 -0.28 8.32 -1.56
CA ARG A 9 0.67 9.44 -1.56
C ARG A 9 0.94 9.87 -0.13
N VAL A 10 1.98 10.68 0.03
CA VAL A 10 2.32 11.31 1.31
C VAL A 10 2.43 12.80 1.06
N GLU A 11 1.64 13.60 1.76
CA GLU A 11 1.62 15.05 1.63
C GLU A 11 1.50 15.69 3.00
N ASN A 12 2.31 16.70 3.27
CA ASN A 12 2.21 17.48 4.51
C ASN A 12 2.18 16.60 5.76
N ASN A 13 3.04 15.59 5.79
CA ASN A 13 3.15 14.66 6.91
C ASN A 13 1.90 13.79 7.09
N ILE A 14 1.08 13.68 6.06
CA ILE A 14 -0.11 12.82 6.05
C ILE A 14 0.07 11.75 4.99
N ALA A 15 -0.12 10.50 5.37
CA ALA A 15 -0.15 9.39 4.43
C ALA A 15 -1.59 9.13 4.05
N VAL A 16 -1.87 9.18 2.75
CA VAL A 16 -3.20 8.88 2.22
C VAL A 16 -3.20 7.42 1.82
N LEU A 17 -4.00 6.63 2.53
CA LEU A 17 -4.06 5.18 2.32
C LEU A 17 -5.33 4.83 1.56
N GLU A 18 -5.17 3.97 0.57
CA GLU A 18 -6.33 3.39 -0.10
C GLU A 18 -6.73 2.12 0.65
N CYS A 19 -7.96 2.09 1.09
CA CYS A 19 -8.51 0.98 1.86
C CYS A 19 -8.95 -0.17 0.94
N PRO A 20 -9.13 -1.38 1.48
CA PRO A 20 -9.59 -2.50 0.65
C PRO A 20 -10.91 -2.26 -0.08
N ASP A 21 -11.77 -1.40 0.47
CA ASP A 21 -13.06 -1.08 -0.15
C ASP A 21 -12.97 0.06 -1.17
N GLY A 22 -11.77 0.57 -1.44
CA GLY A 22 -11.56 1.65 -2.39
C GLY A 22 -11.66 3.05 -1.81
N LYS A 23 -12.01 3.17 -0.54
CA LYS A 23 -12.06 4.47 0.13
C LYS A 23 -10.66 4.87 0.55
N PHE A 24 -10.52 6.14 0.95
CA PHE A 24 -9.23 6.67 1.37
C PHE A 24 -9.25 7.02 2.85
N LEU A 25 -8.13 6.80 3.50
CA LEU A 25 -7.94 7.08 4.92
C LEU A 25 -6.68 7.92 5.09
N ASN A 26 -6.77 9.03 5.82
CA ASN A 26 -5.62 9.87 6.11
C ASN A 26 -5.04 9.48 7.47
N VAL A 27 -3.73 9.22 7.48
CA VAL A 27 -3.03 8.81 8.70
C VAL A 27 -1.80 9.71 8.86
N GLU A 28 -1.60 10.24 10.05
CA GLU A 28 -0.41 11.04 10.32
C GLU A 28 0.83 10.15 10.24
N VAL A 29 1.82 10.58 9.47
CA VAL A 29 3.06 9.82 9.30
C VAL A 29 3.72 9.58 10.65
N ASP A 30 3.68 10.57 11.55
CA ASP A 30 4.29 10.47 12.87
C ASP A 30 3.64 9.42 13.77
N SER A 31 2.42 9.01 13.46
CA SER A 31 1.74 7.98 14.25
C SER A 31 2.15 6.56 13.85
N LEU A 32 2.90 6.43 12.76
CA LEU A 32 3.34 5.13 12.27
C LEU A 32 4.75 4.83 12.78
N PRO A 33 5.01 3.60 13.20
CA PRO A 33 6.33 3.23 13.77
C PRO A 33 7.41 2.95 12.71
N PHE A 34 7.17 3.35 11.47
CA PHE A 34 8.09 3.12 10.37
C PHE A 34 7.99 4.26 9.39
N LYS A 35 8.98 4.38 8.51
CA LYS A 35 8.93 5.34 7.43
C LYS A 35 8.00 4.82 6.34
N VAL A 36 7.17 5.72 5.83
CA VAL A 36 6.18 5.36 4.83
C VAL A 36 6.38 6.23 3.59
N ARG A 37 6.13 5.64 2.42
CA ARG A 37 6.18 6.38 1.16
C ARG A 37 5.21 5.78 0.17
N GLU A 38 4.97 6.52 -0.89
CA GLU A 38 4.08 6.12 -1.95
C GLU A 38 4.41 4.72 -2.46
N GLY A 39 3.39 3.89 -2.58
CA GLY A 39 3.52 2.53 -3.06
C GLY A 39 3.69 1.49 -1.97
N ASN A 40 3.96 1.91 -0.71
CA ASN A 40 4.05 0.95 0.38
C ASN A 40 2.70 0.26 0.61
N VAL A 41 2.75 -0.98 1.03
CA VAL A 41 1.56 -1.72 1.43
C VAL A 41 1.62 -1.95 2.93
N LEU A 42 0.56 -1.61 3.62
CA LEU A 42 0.45 -1.73 5.07
C LEU A 42 -0.56 -2.80 5.42
N LEU A 43 -0.25 -3.58 6.44
CA LEU A 43 -1.16 -4.60 6.96
C LEU A 43 -1.72 -4.10 8.28
N LYS A 44 -3.04 -4.09 8.41
CA LYS A 44 -3.70 -3.69 9.64
C LYS A 44 -3.78 -4.89 10.57
N GLN A 45 -3.27 -4.71 11.78
CA GLN A 45 -3.31 -5.74 12.81
C GLN A 45 -4.65 -5.74 13.52
N SER A 46 -4.92 -6.80 14.26
CA SER A 46 -6.18 -6.93 14.99
C SER A 46 -6.36 -5.86 16.07
N ASP A 47 -5.26 -5.30 16.56
CA ASP A 47 -5.32 -4.22 17.55
C ASP A 47 -5.45 -2.84 16.93
N GLY A 48 -5.57 -2.76 15.61
CA GLY A 48 -5.72 -1.50 14.89
C GLY A 48 -4.43 -0.85 14.44
N THR A 49 -3.28 -1.39 14.80
CA THR A 49 -2.00 -0.84 14.35
C THR A 49 -1.65 -1.31 12.95
N PHE A 50 -0.72 -0.62 12.30
CA PHE A 50 -0.25 -0.96 10.96
C PHE A 50 1.17 -1.48 11.01
N THR A 51 1.50 -2.41 10.10
CA THR A 51 2.87 -2.84 9.86
C THR A 51 3.13 -2.79 8.36
N LEU A 52 4.40 -2.64 7.97
CA LEU A 52 4.77 -2.69 6.56
C LEU A 52 4.70 -4.14 6.08
N SER A 53 4.12 -4.33 4.90
CA SER A 53 4.07 -5.64 4.27
C SER A 53 4.88 -5.60 2.98
N ASN A 54 6.18 -5.83 3.09
CA ASN A 54 7.06 -5.85 1.93
C ASN A 54 6.72 -6.98 0.97
N ASP A 55 6.29 -8.11 1.50
CA ASP A 55 5.93 -9.26 0.68
C ASP A 55 4.73 -8.95 -0.21
N GLU A 56 3.71 -8.34 0.36
CA GLU A 56 2.52 -7.99 -0.41
C GLU A 56 2.84 -6.90 -1.43
N GLU A 57 3.68 -5.96 -1.05
CA GLU A 57 4.10 -4.90 -1.96
C GLU A 57 4.83 -5.47 -3.17
N LYS A 58 5.77 -6.39 -2.95
CA LYS A 58 6.49 -7.05 -4.03
C LYS A 58 5.56 -7.85 -4.92
N LYS A 59 4.63 -8.56 -4.30
CA LYS A 59 3.65 -9.36 -5.03
C LYS A 59 2.81 -8.50 -5.96
N ARG A 60 2.33 -7.36 -5.49
CA ARG A 60 1.51 -6.46 -6.28
C ARG A 60 2.31 -5.81 -7.41
N LYS A 61 3.54 -5.42 -7.14
CA LYS A 61 4.42 -4.86 -8.17
C LYS A 61 4.70 -5.89 -9.24
N ALA A 62 4.96 -7.13 -8.86
CA ALA A 62 5.22 -8.20 -9.81
C ALA A 62 4.00 -8.47 -10.69
N GLN A 63 2.82 -8.45 -10.11
CA GLN A 63 1.57 -8.64 -10.87
C GLN A 63 1.35 -7.51 -11.86
N ALA A 64 1.56 -6.28 -11.44
CA ALA A 64 1.42 -5.13 -12.32
C ALA A 64 2.42 -5.18 -13.45
N TYR A 65 3.64 -5.56 -13.14
CA TYR A 65 4.69 -5.67 -14.13
C TYR A 65 4.37 -6.76 -15.15
N SER A 66 3.91 -7.91 -14.66
CA SER A 66 3.52 -9.01 -15.54
C SER A 66 2.41 -8.61 -16.50
N LEU A 67 1.43 -7.85 -16.01
CA LEU A 67 0.34 -7.37 -16.85
C LEU A 67 0.86 -6.44 -17.94
N GLN A 68 1.79 -5.57 -17.62
CA GLN A 68 2.38 -4.68 -18.60
C GLN A 68 3.15 -5.44 -19.66
N GLU A 69 3.96 -6.41 -19.25
CA GLU A 69 4.69 -7.25 -20.17
C GLU A 69 3.75 -7.99 -21.11
N LYS A 70 2.70 -8.53 -20.55
CA LYS A 70 1.72 -9.28 -21.34
C LYS A 70 1.08 -8.40 -22.40
N ASN A 71 0.76 -7.16 -22.04
CA ASN A 71 0.17 -6.22 -22.98
C ASN A 71 1.13 -5.89 -24.10
N PHE A 72 2.38 -5.69 -23.78
CA PHE A 72 3.40 -5.40 -24.79
C PHE A 72 3.72 -6.62 -25.64
N GLY A 73 3.72 -7.79 -25.04
CA GLY A 73 4.04 -9.02 -25.73
C GLY A 73 3.02 -9.41 -26.79
N ASN A 74 1.83 -8.86 -26.72
CA ASN A 74 0.77 -9.16 -27.67
C ASN A 74 0.80 -8.32 -28.93
N ARG A 75 1.81 -7.54 -29.11
CA ARG A 75 1.91 -6.68 -30.28
C ARG A 75 2.66 -7.34 -31.43
#